data_7c12d240cd56202b79fbea5035e7c5bb
#
_entry.id   7c12d240cd56202b79fbea5035e7c5bb
#
_cell.length_a   1.000
_cell.length_b   1.000
_cell.length_c   1.000
_cell.angle_alpha   90.00
_cell.angle_beta   90.00
_cell.angle_gamma   90.00
#
_symmetry.space_group_name_H-M   'P 1'
#
loop_
_entity.id
_entity.type
_entity.pdbx_description
1 polymer ?
#
loop_
_entity_poly.entity_id
_entity_poly.type
_entity_poly.pdbx_seq_one_letter_code
_entity_poly.pdbx_strand_id
1 'polypeptide(L)'
;NVPTVTISGVVQHKTVYIGTLAGVNYGTVTNCSVSGYVHEGRTYNGYAYIGTLVGYNSGIIRSCSAVSPLIDEEGTFAYLYVGGFTGGNSGQIRQSYAMANIEILGIRDGETSLAGFASENYGTIRDSYCATALSSAGGDTYGFAPDSGSVNHCYYLNGGTYSFAGGVHLYDYEAGAHGAAGVTDEQLAML
;
A
#
# COMPACT_ATOMS: atom_id res chain seq x y z
N ASN A 1 11.15 12.52 16.47
CA ASN A 1 9.72 12.23 16.51
C ASN A 1 9.30 11.70 15.16
N VAL A 2 8.87 10.45 15.11
CA VAL A 2 8.22 9.88 13.92
C VAL A 2 6.78 10.40 13.91
N PRO A 3 6.33 11.07 12.84
CA PRO A 3 4.96 11.53 12.76
C PRO A 3 4.00 10.34 12.79
N THR A 4 2.96 10.44 13.60
CA THR A 4 1.92 9.41 13.71
C THR A 4 0.60 9.99 13.21
N VAL A 5 -0.02 9.31 12.28
CA VAL A 5 -1.40 9.60 11.87
C VAL A 5 -2.30 8.61 12.59
N THR A 6 -3.09 9.11 13.54
CA THR A 6 -4.06 8.30 14.27
C THR A 6 -5.46 8.84 14.02
N ILE A 7 -6.35 7.96 13.56
CA ILE A 7 -7.74 8.29 13.31
C ILE A 7 -8.63 7.40 14.20
N SER A 8 -9.57 7.98 14.96
CA SER A 8 -10.45 7.23 15.88
C SER A 8 -11.92 7.70 15.83
N GLY A 9 -12.89 6.78 15.97
CA GLY A 9 -14.35 7.07 15.95
C GLY A 9 -15.10 6.20 14.93
N VAL A 10 -16.40 6.40 14.78
CA VAL A 10 -17.26 5.67 13.82
C VAL A 10 -17.66 6.59 12.67
N VAL A 11 -17.41 6.15 11.43
CA VAL A 11 -17.85 6.85 10.21
C VAL A 11 -18.75 5.92 9.40
N GLN A 12 -19.94 6.36 9.07
CA GLN A 12 -20.91 5.55 8.32
C GLN A 12 -20.94 5.95 6.85
N HIS A 13 -20.94 4.95 5.94
CA HIS A 13 -21.17 5.08 4.49
C HIS A 13 -20.30 6.13 3.78
N LYS A 14 -19.01 6.24 4.13
CA LYS A 14 -18.09 7.20 3.50
C LYS A 14 -16.82 6.53 3.02
N THR A 15 -16.20 7.13 2.03
CA THR A 15 -14.83 6.81 1.64
C THR A 15 -13.85 7.61 2.48
N VAL A 16 -12.87 6.95 3.03
CA VAL A 16 -11.81 7.54 3.83
C VAL A 16 -10.48 7.36 3.13
N TYR A 17 -9.68 8.40 3.10
CA TYR A 17 -8.35 8.41 2.50
C TYR A 17 -7.32 8.81 3.54
N ILE A 18 -6.32 7.97 3.78
CA ILE A 18 -5.30 8.17 4.81
C ILE A 18 -3.92 8.08 4.17
N GLY A 19 -3.11 9.10 4.37
CA GLY A 19 -1.71 9.13 3.97
C GLY A 19 -0.92 10.13 4.81
N THR A 20 0.35 9.88 4.99
CA THR A 20 1.22 10.75 5.81
C THR A 20 1.39 12.13 5.19
N LEU A 21 1.44 12.23 3.87
CA LEU A 21 1.51 13.51 3.15
C LEU A 21 0.12 14.08 2.90
N ALA A 22 -0.80 13.28 2.35
CA ALA A 22 -2.15 13.72 2.02
C ALA A 22 -3.12 12.53 1.93
N GLY A 23 -4.40 12.77 2.25
CA GLY A 23 -5.45 11.79 1.99
C GLY A 23 -5.62 11.53 0.51
N VAL A 24 -5.74 12.58 -0.32
CA VAL A 24 -5.89 12.50 -1.79
C VAL A 24 -4.95 13.49 -2.49
N ASN A 25 -4.31 13.03 -3.55
CA ASN A 25 -3.54 13.89 -4.46
C ASN A 25 -4.25 14.04 -5.81
N TYR A 26 -4.63 15.27 -6.16
CA TYR A 26 -5.14 15.65 -7.50
C TYR A 26 -4.11 16.43 -8.32
N GLY A 27 -3.02 16.86 -7.69
CA GLY A 27 -1.98 17.70 -8.29
C GLY A 27 -0.72 16.96 -8.64
N THR A 28 0.41 17.61 -8.43
CA THR A 28 1.74 17.04 -8.66
C THR A 28 2.55 17.04 -7.37
N VAL A 29 3.04 15.89 -6.98
CA VAL A 29 3.95 15.67 -5.84
C VAL A 29 5.28 15.22 -6.40
N THR A 30 6.35 15.94 -6.10
CA THR A 30 7.70 15.61 -6.60
C THR A 30 8.76 15.78 -5.53
N ASN A 31 9.78 14.90 -5.56
CA ASN A 31 10.94 14.97 -4.70
C ASN A 31 10.56 15.02 -3.20
N CYS A 32 9.52 14.30 -2.81
CA CYS A 32 9.05 14.23 -1.43
C CYS A 32 9.50 12.93 -0.79
N SER A 33 9.94 13.03 0.44
CA SER A 33 10.20 11.89 1.29
C SER A 33 9.34 11.98 2.54
N VAL A 34 8.63 10.92 2.83
CA VAL A 34 7.84 10.81 4.06
C VAL A 34 8.30 9.61 4.87
N SER A 35 8.28 9.78 6.17
CA SER A 35 8.37 8.66 7.10
C SER A 35 7.32 8.85 8.20
N GLY A 36 6.60 7.79 8.52
CA GLY A 36 5.55 7.91 9.52
C GLY A 36 4.93 6.56 9.86
N TYR A 37 4.22 6.58 10.95
CA TYR A 37 3.41 5.48 11.42
C TYR A 37 1.94 5.77 11.06
N VAL A 38 1.26 4.80 10.49
CA VAL A 38 -0.17 4.91 10.17
C VAL A 38 -0.92 3.90 11.01
N HIS A 39 -1.79 4.37 11.87
CA HIS A 39 -2.65 3.54 12.71
C HIS A 39 -4.12 3.89 12.49
N GLU A 40 -4.93 2.90 12.17
CA GLU A 40 -6.36 3.06 11.98
C GLU A 40 -7.13 2.05 12.85
N GLY A 41 -7.91 2.56 13.81
CA GLY A 41 -8.70 1.77 14.76
C GLY A 41 -10.21 1.98 14.64
N ARG A 42 -10.73 2.33 13.46
CA ARG A 42 -12.15 2.67 13.29
C ARG A 42 -12.96 1.59 12.60
N THR A 43 -14.23 1.61 12.89
CA THR A 43 -15.23 0.83 12.15
C THR A 43 -15.89 1.70 11.08
N TYR A 44 -15.79 1.26 9.81
CA TYR A 44 -16.42 1.93 8.67
C TYR A 44 -17.34 0.97 7.94
N ASN A 45 -18.52 1.46 7.60
CA ASN A 45 -19.37 0.78 6.63
C ASN A 45 -19.21 1.45 5.26
N GLY A 46 -18.00 1.35 4.69
CA GLY A 46 -17.63 2.02 3.44
C GLY A 46 -16.23 1.62 2.97
N TYR A 47 -15.60 2.49 2.20
CA TYR A 47 -14.28 2.29 1.63
C TYR A 47 -13.19 2.99 2.45
N ALA A 48 -12.07 2.31 2.68
CA ALA A 48 -10.87 2.93 3.23
C ALA A 48 -9.67 2.70 2.30
N TYR A 49 -8.99 3.79 1.94
CA TYR A 49 -7.76 3.78 1.17
C TYR A 49 -6.62 4.29 2.06
N ILE A 50 -5.67 3.44 2.34
CA ILE A 50 -4.56 3.72 3.26
C ILE A 50 -3.23 3.54 2.52
N GLY A 51 -2.37 4.55 2.58
CA GLY A 51 -1.02 4.47 2.05
C GLY A 51 -0.03 5.29 2.86
N THR A 52 1.24 4.93 2.85
CA THR A 52 2.24 5.72 3.59
C THR A 52 2.38 7.13 3.00
N LEU A 53 2.45 7.30 1.69
CA LEU A 53 2.53 8.64 1.09
C LEU A 53 1.17 9.31 1.00
N VAL A 54 0.26 8.71 0.26
CA VAL A 54 -1.10 9.23 0.04
C VAL A 54 -2.13 8.11 0.13
N GLY A 55 -3.33 8.41 0.60
CA GLY A 55 -4.44 7.46 0.59
C GLY A 55 -4.85 7.10 -0.84
N TYR A 56 -5.06 8.10 -1.70
CA TYR A 56 -5.44 7.93 -3.10
C TYR A 56 -4.74 8.95 -4.02
N ASN A 57 -4.19 8.46 -5.13
CA ASN A 57 -3.56 9.31 -6.14
C ASN A 57 -4.41 9.39 -7.42
N SER A 58 -4.88 10.59 -7.77
CA SER A 58 -5.48 10.90 -9.08
C SER A 58 -4.61 11.86 -9.91
N GLY A 59 -3.50 12.31 -9.36
CA GLY A 59 -2.58 13.25 -9.99
C GLY A 59 -1.27 12.59 -10.44
N ILE A 60 -0.18 13.32 -10.29
CA ILE A 60 1.17 12.87 -10.66
C ILE A 60 2.03 12.80 -9.40
N ILE A 61 2.70 11.67 -9.21
CA ILE A 61 3.73 11.51 -8.17
C ILE A 61 5.04 11.11 -8.86
N ARG A 62 6.14 11.78 -8.51
CA ARG A 62 7.45 11.51 -9.10
C ARG A 62 8.59 11.70 -8.12
N SER A 63 9.56 10.77 -8.15
CA SER A 63 10.78 10.84 -7.35
C SER A 63 10.49 11.01 -5.86
N CYS A 64 9.53 10.22 -5.37
CA CYS A 64 9.09 10.25 -3.97
C CYS A 64 9.41 8.96 -3.25
N SER A 65 9.58 9.06 -1.95
CA SER A 65 9.81 7.92 -1.08
C SER A 65 8.83 7.89 0.10
N ALA A 66 8.40 6.68 0.44
CA ALA A 66 7.51 6.44 1.56
C ALA A 66 8.10 5.34 2.44
N VAL A 67 8.42 5.69 3.68
CA VAL A 67 8.97 4.74 4.65
C VAL A 67 8.06 4.71 5.87
N SER A 68 7.48 3.56 6.18
CA SER A 68 6.64 3.39 7.36
C SER A 68 7.15 2.21 8.20
N PRO A 69 7.48 2.43 9.46
CA PRO A 69 7.82 1.32 10.35
C PRO A 69 6.64 0.38 10.58
N LEU A 70 5.42 0.87 10.49
CA LEU A 70 4.20 0.07 10.58
C LEU A 70 3.00 0.83 10.02
N ILE A 71 2.17 0.12 9.27
CA ILE A 71 0.78 0.46 8.98
C ILE A 71 -0.04 -0.63 9.66
N ASP A 72 -0.70 -0.32 10.75
CA ASP A 72 -1.57 -1.27 11.43
C ASP A 72 -3.03 -0.83 11.36
N GLU A 73 -3.91 -1.81 11.34
CA GLU A 73 -5.32 -1.58 11.22
C GLU A 73 -6.09 -2.63 12.04
N GLU A 74 -6.92 -2.13 12.96
CA GLU A 74 -7.74 -2.91 13.90
C GLU A 74 -9.25 -2.72 13.68
N GLY A 75 -9.67 -1.85 12.77
CA GLY A 75 -11.06 -1.52 12.53
C GLY A 75 -11.81 -2.56 11.69
N THR A 76 -13.09 -2.30 11.45
CA THR A 76 -13.94 -3.08 10.56
C THR A 76 -14.35 -2.23 9.36
N PHE A 77 -14.19 -2.75 8.14
CA PHE A 77 -14.52 -2.05 6.90
C PHE A 77 -15.41 -2.93 6.01
N ALA A 78 -16.18 -2.30 5.14
CA ALA A 78 -16.79 -3.02 4.04
C ALA A 78 -15.77 -3.29 2.93
N TYR A 79 -14.89 -2.30 2.65
CA TYR A 79 -13.82 -2.39 1.66
C TYR A 79 -12.56 -1.70 2.19
N LEU A 80 -11.47 -2.44 2.28
CA LEU A 80 -10.19 -1.93 2.77
C LEU A 80 -9.08 -2.13 1.73
N TYR A 81 -8.42 -1.04 1.35
CA TYR A 81 -7.30 -1.01 0.41
C TYR A 81 -6.07 -0.41 1.08
N VAL A 82 -5.05 -1.23 1.36
CA VAL A 82 -3.82 -0.79 2.03
C VAL A 82 -2.61 -1.04 1.14
N GLY A 83 -1.91 0.02 0.80
CA GLY A 83 -0.66 -0.06 0.03
C GLY A 83 0.53 0.57 0.74
N GLY A 84 1.70 0.00 0.59
CA GLY A 84 2.93 0.52 1.19
C GLY A 84 3.25 1.95 0.74
N PHE A 85 2.81 2.36 -0.46
CA PHE A 85 2.96 3.71 -0.99
C PHE A 85 1.63 4.46 -1.04
N THR A 86 0.61 3.85 -1.65
CA THR A 86 -0.74 4.42 -1.80
C THR A 86 -1.80 3.33 -1.69
N GLY A 87 -2.94 3.64 -1.06
CA GLY A 87 -4.10 2.75 -1.03
C GLY A 87 -4.69 2.56 -2.43
N GLY A 88 -4.80 3.63 -3.22
CA GLY A 88 -5.28 3.56 -4.60
C GLY A 88 -4.58 4.53 -5.54
N ASN A 89 -4.51 4.17 -6.83
CA ASN A 89 -3.93 4.99 -7.89
C ASN A 89 -4.79 4.98 -9.15
N SER A 90 -5.26 6.15 -9.59
CA SER A 90 -5.85 6.38 -10.90
C SER A 90 -5.03 7.36 -11.75
N GLY A 91 -3.96 7.90 -11.18
CA GLY A 91 -3.05 8.86 -11.83
C GLY A 91 -1.75 8.22 -12.32
N GLN A 92 -0.66 8.94 -12.20
CA GLN A 92 0.66 8.52 -12.62
C GLN A 92 1.63 8.50 -11.43
N ILE A 93 2.36 7.41 -11.26
CA ILE A 93 3.45 7.30 -10.28
C ILE A 93 4.70 6.84 -11.02
N ARG A 94 5.85 7.49 -10.75
CA ARG A 94 7.12 7.10 -11.37
C ARG A 94 8.32 7.42 -10.50
N GLN A 95 9.39 6.61 -10.67
CA GLN A 95 10.68 6.82 -9.99
C GLN A 95 10.51 6.97 -8.49
N SER A 96 9.67 6.11 -7.89
CA SER A 96 9.28 6.22 -6.49
C SER A 96 9.45 4.89 -5.77
N TYR A 97 9.58 4.92 -4.47
CA TYR A 97 9.69 3.68 -3.72
C TYR A 97 8.93 3.70 -2.39
N ALA A 98 8.58 2.49 -1.93
CA ALA A 98 8.00 2.25 -0.63
C ALA A 98 8.81 1.23 0.17
N MET A 99 8.95 1.49 1.46
CA MET A 99 9.45 0.53 2.45
C MET A 99 8.50 0.57 3.64
N ALA A 100 7.72 -0.49 3.83
CA ALA A 100 6.69 -0.49 4.87
C ALA A 100 6.55 -1.87 5.53
N ASN A 101 5.99 -1.88 6.73
CA ASN A 101 5.39 -3.06 7.32
C ASN A 101 3.88 -2.82 7.40
N ILE A 102 3.10 -3.73 6.83
CA ILE A 102 1.63 -3.65 6.88
C ILE A 102 1.13 -4.82 7.71
N GLU A 103 0.38 -4.51 8.76
CA GLU A 103 -0.19 -5.51 9.65
C GLU A 103 -1.69 -5.26 9.81
N ILE A 104 -2.50 -6.24 9.41
CA ILE A 104 -3.95 -6.17 9.51
C ILE A 104 -4.41 -7.19 10.55
N LEU A 105 -4.84 -6.69 11.70
CA LEU A 105 -5.14 -7.50 12.89
C LEU A 105 -6.63 -7.89 12.99
N GLY A 106 -7.51 -7.20 12.33
CA GLY A 106 -8.97 -7.42 12.43
C GLY A 106 -9.50 -8.57 11.59
N ILE A 107 -10.48 -9.32 12.10
CA ILE A 107 -11.32 -10.23 11.30
C ILE A 107 -12.38 -9.39 10.60
N ARG A 108 -12.58 -9.61 9.29
CA ARG A 108 -13.42 -8.73 8.46
C ARG A 108 -14.48 -9.50 7.71
N ASP A 109 -15.66 -8.92 7.69
CA ASP A 109 -16.76 -9.38 6.84
C ASP A 109 -16.73 -8.75 5.42
N GLY A 110 -15.76 -7.85 5.17
CA GLY A 110 -15.62 -7.09 3.93
C GLY A 110 -14.45 -7.51 3.07
N GLU A 111 -14.35 -6.92 1.88
CA GLU A 111 -13.24 -7.12 0.95
C GLU A 111 -12.00 -6.36 1.44
N THR A 112 -10.88 -7.07 1.53
CA THR A 112 -9.59 -6.50 1.92
C THR A 112 -8.57 -6.76 0.82
N SER A 113 -7.86 -5.73 0.42
CA SER A 113 -6.76 -5.80 -0.54
C SER A 113 -5.52 -5.13 0.03
N LEU A 114 -4.42 -5.86 0.03
CA LEU A 114 -3.11 -5.40 0.49
C LEU A 114 -2.11 -5.44 -0.66
N ALA A 115 -1.27 -4.43 -0.77
CA ALA A 115 -0.20 -4.45 -1.73
C ALA A 115 1.09 -3.81 -1.19
N GLY A 116 2.21 -4.31 -1.65
CA GLY A 116 3.51 -3.75 -1.30
C GLY A 116 3.68 -2.30 -1.74
N PHE A 117 3.03 -1.88 -2.83
CA PHE A 117 3.11 -0.52 -3.36
C PHE A 117 1.74 0.16 -3.45
N ALA A 118 0.82 -0.35 -4.28
CA ALA A 118 -0.52 0.22 -4.49
C ALA A 118 -1.58 -0.88 -4.43
N SER A 119 -2.52 -0.79 -3.51
CA SER A 119 -3.52 -1.83 -3.30
C SER A 119 -4.62 -1.83 -4.36
N GLU A 120 -4.89 -0.70 -4.99
CA GLU A 120 -5.74 -0.56 -6.16
C GLU A 120 -5.01 0.28 -7.21
N ASN A 121 -4.98 -0.17 -8.47
CA ASN A 121 -4.30 0.58 -9.53
C ASN A 121 -5.10 0.59 -10.82
N TYR A 122 -5.68 1.72 -11.17
CA TYR A 122 -6.29 1.99 -12.47
C TYR A 122 -5.46 2.96 -13.32
N GLY A 123 -4.35 3.47 -12.76
CA GLY A 123 -3.45 4.40 -13.41
C GLY A 123 -2.20 3.75 -13.98
N THR A 124 -1.13 4.50 -14.01
CA THR A 124 0.19 4.04 -14.48
C THR A 124 1.22 4.14 -13.37
N ILE A 125 1.95 3.05 -13.14
CA ILE A 125 3.10 3.02 -12.23
C ILE A 125 4.31 2.55 -13.04
N ARG A 126 5.44 3.26 -12.97
CA ARG A 126 6.66 2.88 -13.68
C ARG A 126 7.93 3.25 -12.93
N ASP A 127 9.00 2.52 -13.23
CA ASP A 127 10.34 2.77 -12.73
C ASP A 127 10.34 2.89 -11.19
N SER A 128 9.60 2.01 -10.51
CA SER A 128 9.32 2.11 -9.07
C SER A 128 9.53 0.76 -8.38
N TYR A 129 9.75 0.78 -7.07
CA TYR A 129 9.93 -0.45 -6.32
C TYR A 129 9.34 -0.39 -4.91
N CYS A 130 9.18 -1.55 -4.30
CA CYS A 130 8.87 -1.63 -2.88
C CYS A 130 9.59 -2.77 -2.18
N ALA A 131 9.88 -2.54 -0.90
CA ALA A 131 10.30 -3.54 0.06
C ALA A 131 9.34 -3.48 1.23
N THR A 132 8.18 -4.16 1.08
CA THR A 132 7.07 -4.09 2.03
C THR A 132 6.77 -5.46 2.59
N ALA A 133 6.75 -5.54 3.91
CA ALA A 133 6.26 -6.71 4.61
C ALA A 133 4.74 -6.64 4.74
N LEU A 134 4.06 -7.73 4.37
CA LEU A 134 2.60 -7.82 4.39
C LEU A 134 2.16 -8.92 5.35
N SER A 135 1.25 -8.59 6.26
CA SER A 135 0.61 -9.53 7.17
C SER A 135 -0.88 -9.23 7.27
N SER A 136 -1.72 -10.21 6.95
CA SER A 136 -3.16 -10.07 7.04
C SER A 136 -3.83 -11.34 7.54
N ALA A 137 -4.92 -11.18 8.27
CA ALA A 137 -5.78 -12.28 8.68
C ALA A 137 -6.71 -12.79 7.54
N GLY A 138 -6.73 -12.12 6.38
CA GLY A 138 -7.51 -12.50 5.21
C GLY A 138 -7.49 -11.42 4.13
N GLY A 139 -8.08 -11.71 2.96
CA GLY A 139 -8.13 -10.81 1.81
C GLY A 139 -7.05 -11.08 0.76
N ASP A 140 -7.10 -10.32 -0.33
CA ASP A 140 -6.14 -10.43 -1.43
C ASP A 140 -4.84 -9.70 -1.09
N THR A 141 -3.71 -10.32 -1.45
CA THR A 141 -2.39 -9.78 -1.14
C THR A 141 -1.51 -9.77 -2.40
N TYR A 142 -0.92 -8.63 -2.72
CA TYR A 142 -0.09 -8.42 -3.91
C TYR A 142 1.31 -7.95 -3.52
N GLY A 143 2.35 -8.54 -4.11
CA GLY A 143 3.74 -8.13 -3.87
C GLY A 143 3.99 -6.67 -4.23
N PHE A 144 3.38 -6.18 -5.31
CA PHE A 144 3.49 -4.79 -5.77
C PHE A 144 2.13 -4.10 -5.92
N ALA A 145 1.32 -4.50 -6.90
CA ALA A 145 -0.01 -3.94 -7.19
C ALA A 145 -0.86 -4.96 -7.97
N PRO A 146 -2.20 -4.87 -7.91
CA PRO A 146 -3.09 -5.71 -8.71
C PRO A 146 -3.09 -5.34 -10.20
N ASP A 147 -3.65 -6.23 -11.00
CA ASP A 147 -3.63 -6.23 -12.48
C ASP A 147 -4.53 -5.20 -13.19
N SER A 148 -5.13 -4.28 -12.47
CA SER A 148 -6.17 -3.39 -13.02
C SER A 148 -5.66 -2.16 -13.79
N GLY A 149 -4.37 -1.85 -13.71
CA GLY A 149 -3.75 -0.70 -14.37
C GLY A 149 -2.48 -1.07 -15.16
N SER A 150 -1.67 -0.07 -15.48
CA SER A 150 -0.38 -0.27 -16.16
C SER A 150 0.77 -0.20 -15.17
N VAL A 151 1.57 -1.28 -15.10
CA VAL A 151 2.78 -1.36 -14.28
C VAL A 151 3.95 -1.72 -15.18
N ASN A 152 5.02 -0.88 -15.21
CA ASN A 152 6.16 -1.07 -16.10
C ASN A 152 7.49 -0.81 -15.39
N HIS A 153 8.47 -1.69 -15.55
CA HIS A 153 9.79 -1.60 -14.93
C HIS A 153 9.69 -1.36 -13.41
N CYS A 154 8.85 -2.15 -12.76
CA CYS A 154 8.67 -2.09 -11.32
C CYS A 154 9.13 -3.37 -10.65
N TYR A 155 9.54 -3.27 -9.39
CA TYR A 155 10.11 -4.37 -8.63
C TYR A 155 9.53 -4.41 -7.22
N TYR A 156 9.46 -5.59 -6.65
CA TYR A 156 9.13 -5.78 -5.24
C TYR A 156 10.04 -6.83 -4.61
N LEU A 157 10.29 -6.68 -3.32
CA LEU A 157 11.08 -7.64 -2.58
C LEU A 157 10.30 -8.95 -2.44
N ASN A 158 10.82 -10.02 -3.06
CA ASN A 158 10.28 -11.37 -2.98
C ASN A 158 11.16 -12.21 -2.06
N GLY A 159 10.58 -12.87 -1.07
CA GLY A 159 11.30 -13.81 -0.18
C GLY A 159 11.48 -13.37 1.26
N GLY A 160 10.81 -12.33 1.71
CA GLY A 160 10.63 -12.08 3.13
C GLY A 160 9.76 -13.17 3.74
N THR A 161 10.35 -14.15 4.42
CA THR A 161 9.61 -15.13 5.24
C THR A 161 9.01 -14.40 6.44
N TYR A 162 7.81 -13.91 6.29
CA TYR A 162 7.03 -13.44 7.42
C TYR A 162 6.11 -14.56 7.85
N SER A 163 6.54 -15.30 8.88
CA SER A 163 5.69 -16.28 9.53
C SER A 163 4.80 -15.56 10.54
N PHE A 164 3.52 -15.43 10.22
CA PHE A 164 2.52 -15.18 11.23
C PHE A 164 1.72 -16.45 11.54
N ALA A 165 1.49 -16.69 12.81
CA ALA A 165 0.60 -17.72 13.30
C ALA A 165 -0.84 -17.34 12.95
N GLY A 166 -1.33 -17.81 11.79
CA GLY A 166 -2.68 -17.56 11.32
C GLY A 166 -2.73 -17.40 9.81
N GLY A 167 -2.37 -18.42 9.07
CA GLY A 167 -2.75 -18.70 7.69
C GLY A 167 -2.78 -17.55 6.70
N VAL A 168 -1.68 -16.86 6.48
CA VAL A 168 -1.56 -15.94 5.35
C VAL A 168 -1.08 -16.74 4.14
N HIS A 169 -1.92 -16.88 3.13
CA HIS A 169 -1.48 -17.24 1.81
C HIS A 169 -0.93 -15.98 1.15
N LEU A 170 0.40 -15.80 1.21
CA LEU A 170 1.09 -14.97 0.24
C LEU A 170 0.89 -15.68 -1.10
N TYR A 171 -0.03 -15.21 -1.89
CA TYR A 171 -0.03 -15.55 -3.30
C TYR A 171 1.25 -14.93 -3.86
N ASP A 172 2.24 -15.78 -4.12
CA ASP A 172 3.34 -15.48 -5.02
C ASP A 172 2.68 -15.23 -6.39
N TYR A 173 2.19 -14.04 -6.58
CA TYR A 173 1.75 -13.61 -7.89
C TYR A 173 3.04 -13.48 -8.68
N GLU A 174 3.32 -14.54 -9.45
CA GLU A 174 4.42 -14.48 -10.39
C GLU A 174 4.27 -13.18 -11.17
N ALA A 175 5.29 -12.41 -11.17
CA ALA A 175 5.41 -11.10 -11.80
C ALA A 175 5.21 -11.12 -13.33
N GLY A 176 4.58 -12.09 -13.85
CA GLY A 176 4.16 -12.19 -15.21
C GLY A 176 2.99 -11.28 -15.54
N ALA A 177 2.23 -10.89 -14.54
CA ALA A 177 1.13 -9.99 -14.74
C ALA A 177 1.64 -8.56 -14.57
N HIS A 178 1.76 -7.83 -15.63
CA HIS A 178 1.80 -6.37 -15.71
C HIS A 178 3.08 -5.62 -15.32
N GLY A 179 4.24 -6.21 -15.45
CA GLY A 179 5.50 -5.47 -15.50
C GLY A 179 6.18 -5.16 -14.17
N ALA A 180 5.71 -5.69 -13.05
CA ALA A 180 6.46 -5.72 -11.81
C ALA A 180 7.13 -7.08 -11.62
N ALA A 181 8.41 -7.09 -11.23
CA ALA A 181 9.17 -8.30 -10.99
C ALA A 181 9.49 -8.46 -9.49
N GLY A 182 9.28 -9.67 -8.97
CA GLY A 182 9.79 -10.05 -7.65
C GLY A 182 11.31 -10.18 -7.71
N VAL A 183 12.00 -9.56 -6.78
CA VAL A 183 13.46 -9.60 -6.68
C VAL A 183 13.92 -9.95 -5.27
N THR A 184 15.11 -10.50 -5.15
CA THR A 184 15.75 -10.72 -3.84
C THR A 184 16.34 -9.41 -3.29
N ASP A 185 16.69 -9.40 -2.00
CA ASP A 185 17.40 -8.29 -1.37
C ASP A 185 18.66 -7.90 -2.13
N GLU A 186 19.44 -8.88 -2.59
CA GLU A 186 20.67 -8.66 -3.34
C GLU A 186 20.39 -8.02 -4.71
N GLN A 187 19.34 -8.46 -5.38
CA GLN A 187 18.93 -7.89 -6.66
C GLN A 187 18.37 -6.47 -6.51
N LEU A 188 17.60 -6.20 -5.43
CA LEU A 188 17.06 -4.88 -5.15
C LEU A 188 18.20 -3.87 -4.85
N ALA A 189 19.24 -4.30 -4.17
CA ALA A 189 20.40 -3.45 -3.86
C ALA A 189 21.24 -3.07 -5.10
N MET A 190 21.02 -3.72 -6.25
CA MET A 190 21.73 -3.44 -7.52
C MET A 190 20.93 -2.53 -8.47
N LEU A 191 19.68 -2.20 -8.14
CA LEU A 191 18.83 -1.28 -8.91
C LEU A 191 19.04 0.18 -8.50
#